data_b4b8ccc3989559ebef63e93da50ab5b4
#
_entry.id   b4b8ccc3989559ebef63e93da50ab5b4
#
_cell.length_a   1.000
_cell.length_b   1.000
_cell.length_c   1.000
_cell.angle_alpha   90.00
_cell.angle_beta   90.00
_cell.angle_gamma   90.00
#
_symmetry.space_group_name_H-M   'P 1'
#
loop_
_entity.id
_entity.type
_entity.pdbx_description
1 polymer ?
#
loop_
_entity_poly.entity_id
_entity_poly.type
_entity_poly.pdbx_seq_one_letter_code
_entity_poly.pdbx_strand_id
1 'polypeptide(L)'
;MSLAPSMTTTNEKQYIGTRQARIEDEVLLRGQGRYGDEVPTPPGTLYAAIVRSPHPHARLKAVDSSRALEMDGVHGVLTGEDVRQWALPFPVGVRQPMEHWCLAVDKVRYVGEPVAVVIAEN
;
A
#
# COMPACT_ATOMS: atom_id res chain seq x y z
N MET A 1 -35.06 50.44 -22.52
CA MET A 1 -34.89 49.10 -23.13
C MET A 1 -33.80 48.38 -22.33
N SER A 2 -34.19 47.62 -21.29
CA SER A 2 -33.27 46.93 -20.39
C SER A 2 -33.25 45.46 -20.80
N LEU A 3 -32.08 45.00 -21.25
CA LEU A 3 -31.81 43.60 -21.56
C LEU A 3 -31.34 42.94 -20.26
N ALA A 4 -32.20 42.14 -19.63
CA ALA A 4 -31.80 41.24 -18.56
C ALA A 4 -30.95 40.08 -19.13
N PRO A 5 -29.83 39.70 -18.49
CA PRO A 5 -29.07 38.56 -18.95
C PRO A 5 -29.85 37.25 -18.69
N SER A 6 -29.98 36.46 -19.74
CA SER A 6 -30.52 35.12 -19.72
C SER A 6 -29.65 34.26 -18.78
N MET A 7 -30.17 33.86 -17.63
CA MET A 7 -29.59 32.84 -16.78
C MET A 7 -29.66 31.50 -17.51
N THR A 8 -28.52 31.05 -18.03
CA THR A 8 -28.35 29.70 -18.51
C THR A 8 -28.43 28.80 -17.27
N THR A 9 -29.53 28.11 -17.06
CA THR A 9 -29.69 27.06 -16.07
C THR A 9 -28.75 25.90 -16.47
N THR A 10 -27.54 25.88 -15.91
CA THR A 10 -26.77 24.68 -15.86
C THR A 10 -27.57 23.64 -15.07
N ASN A 11 -27.94 22.57 -15.75
CA ASN A 11 -28.66 21.46 -15.15
C ASN A 11 -27.67 20.71 -14.24
N GLU A 12 -27.38 21.30 -13.07
CA GLU A 12 -26.52 20.67 -12.05
C GLU A 12 -27.21 19.42 -11.53
N LYS A 13 -26.63 18.29 -11.83
CA LYS A 13 -27.12 16.98 -11.39
C LYS A 13 -27.09 16.94 -9.86
N GLN A 14 -28.25 17.03 -9.24
CA GLN A 14 -28.37 17.03 -7.79
C GLN A 14 -28.12 15.60 -7.28
N TYR A 15 -27.05 15.42 -6.52
CA TYR A 15 -26.66 14.11 -5.96
C TYR A 15 -27.23 13.89 -4.56
N ILE A 16 -27.38 14.96 -3.78
CA ILE A 16 -27.88 14.88 -2.39
C ILE A 16 -29.39 14.63 -2.41
N GLY A 17 -29.85 13.62 -1.65
CA GLY A 17 -31.26 13.25 -1.56
C GLY A 17 -31.81 12.45 -2.73
N THR A 18 -31.00 12.11 -3.72
CA THR A 18 -31.39 11.27 -4.86
C THR A 18 -30.75 9.88 -4.78
N ARG A 19 -31.49 8.86 -5.27
CA ARG A 19 -30.94 7.51 -5.36
C ARG A 19 -29.88 7.47 -6.46
N GLN A 20 -28.63 7.24 -6.06
CA GLN A 20 -27.52 7.01 -6.99
C GLN A 20 -27.25 5.51 -7.09
N ALA A 21 -27.30 4.96 -8.28
CA ALA A 21 -26.83 3.60 -8.53
C ALA A 21 -25.29 3.59 -8.51
N ARG A 22 -24.68 2.55 -7.94
CA ARG A 22 -23.23 2.35 -8.05
C ARG A 22 -22.87 2.11 -9.52
N ILE A 23 -21.79 2.71 -9.96
CA ILE A 23 -21.30 2.56 -11.34
C ILE A 23 -20.93 1.10 -11.63
N GLU A 24 -20.49 0.37 -10.60
CA GLU A 24 -20.02 -1.00 -10.70
C GLU A 24 -21.13 -2.07 -10.62
N ASP A 25 -22.36 -1.69 -10.18
CA ASP A 25 -23.44 -2.66 -9.96
C ASP A 25 -23.75 -3.49 -11.22
N GLU A 26 -23.75 -2.88 -12.39
CA GLU A 26 -24.04 -3.57 -13.64
C GLU A 26 -23.01 -4.63 -13.98
N VAL A 27 -21.74 -4.31 -13.81
CA VAL A 27 -20.61 -5.21 -14.10
C VAL A 27 -20.59 -6.36 -13.08
N LEU A 28 -20.81 -6.05 -11.80
CA LEU A 28 -20.83 -7.05 -10.72
C LEU A 28 -22.01 -8.00 -10.85
N LEU A 29 -23.22 -7.49 -11.17
CA LEU A 29 -24.41 -8.34 -11.36
C LEU A 29 -24.30 -9.29 -12.56
N ARG A 30 -23.49 -8.95 -13.54
CA ARG A 30 -23.21 -9.80 -14.70
C ARG A 30 -22.06 -10.78 -14.48
N GLY A 31 -21.43 -10.80 -13.28
CA GLY A 31 -20.25 -11.62 -13.01
C GLY A 31 -19.01 -11.21 -13.80
N GLN A 32 -18.94 -9.95 -14.23
CA GLN A 32 -17.82 -9.38 -14.99
C GLN A 32 -16.91 -8.50 -14.14
N GLY A 33 -17.14 -8.47 -12.81
CA GLY A 33 -16.25 -7.81 -11.87
C GLY A 33 -14.85 -8.42 -11.98
N ARG A 34 -13.82 -7.57 -11.83
CA ARG A 34 -12.43 -8.00 -11.75
C ARG A 34 -11.84 -7.56 -10.42
N TYR A 35 -11.32 -8.52 -9.68
CA TYR A 35 -10.60 -8.31 -8.44
C TYR A 35 -9.10 -8.47 -8.66
N GLY A 36 -8.30 -8.02 -7.70
CA GLY A 36 -6.83 -8.05 -7.81
C GLY A 36 -6.27 -9.43 -8.17
N ASP A 37 -6.83 -10.48 -7.57
CA ASP A 37 -6.39 -11.86 -7.78
C ASP A 37 -6.75 -12.42 -9.18
N GLU A 38 -7.66 -11.76 -9.90
CA GLU A 38 -8.09 -12.16 -11.25
C GLU A 38 -7.30 -11.44 -12.37
N VAL A 39 -6.44 -10.49 -11.98
CA VAL A 39 -5.57 -9.80 -12.94
C VAL A 39 -4.44 -10.73 -13.33
N PRO A 40 -4.26 -11.03 -14.63
CA PRO A 40 -3.17 -11.89 -15.07
C PRO A 40 -1.81 -11.35 -14.63
N THR A 41 -1.03 -12.19 -13.97
CA THR A 41 0.33 -11.86 -13.56
C THR A 41 1.25 -11.81 -14.77
N PRO A 42 1.92 -10.69 -15.08
CA PRO A 42 2.87 -10.62 -16.17
C PRO A 42 4.01 -11.64 -16.01
N PRO A 43 4.56 -12.19 -17.09
CA PRO A 43 5.73 -13.06 -17.01
C PRO A 43 6.91 -12.35 -16.34
N GLY A 44 7.60 -13.06 -15.44
CA GLY A 44 8.74 -12.50 -14.70
C GLY A 44 8.35 -11.64 -13.49
N THR A 45 7.08 -11.63 -13.09
CA THR A 45 6.67 -11.00 -11.84
C THR A 45 7.24 -11.78 -10.66
N LEU A 46 7.84 -11.04 -9.73
CA LEU A 46 8.35 -11.59 -8.47
C LEU A 46 7.33 -11.37 -7.35
N TYR A 47 7.37 -12.24 -6.37
CA TYR A 47 6.54 -12.15 -5.17
C TYR A 47 7.32 -11.53 -4.01
N ALA A 48 6.62 -10.79 -3.17
CA ALA A 48 7.19 -10.16 -2.00
C ALA A 48 6.62 -10.80 -0.73
N ALA A 49 7.46 -11.47 0.03
CA ALA A 49 7.12 -12.02 1.34
C ALA A 49 7.57 -11.05 2.44
N ILE A 50 6.63 -10.55 3.23
CA ILE A 50 6.93 -9.59 4.29
C ILE A 50 7.17 -10.33 5.60
N VAL A 51 8.39 -10.22 6.11
CA VAL A 51 8.77 -10.72 7.45
C VAL A 51 8.32 -9.72 8.49
N ARG A 52 7.51 -10.18 9.44
CA ARG A 52 6.92 -9.34 10.48
C ARG A 52 7.43 -9.69 11.86
N SER A 53 7.54 -8.67 12.73
CA SER A 53 7.97 -8.85 14.10
C SER A 53 6.95 -9.61 14.94
N PRO A 54 7.35 -10.62 15.71
CA PRO A 54 6.52 -11.23 16.75
C PRO A 54 6.55 -10.45 18.07
N HIS A 55 7.40 -9.44 18.19
CA HIS A 55 7.58 -8.68 19.42
C HIS A 55 6.80 -7.37 19.40
N PRO A 56 6.16 -6.98 20.53
CA PRO A 56 5.40 -5.74 20.62
C PRO A 56 6.30 -4.50 20.69
N HIS A 57 7.50 -4.60 21.25
CA HIS A 57 8.49 -3.54 21.31
C HIS A 57 9.86 -4.12 21.60
N ALA A 58 10.79 -4.04 20.65
CA ALA A 58 12.13 -4.56 20.78
C ALA A 58 13.13 -3.80 19.91
N ARG A 59 14.39 -3.78 20.34
CA ARG A 59 15.47 -3.28 19.48
C ARG A 59 15.78 -4.30 18.40
N LEU A 60 15.89 -3.81 17.17
CA LEU A 60 16.37 -4.57 16.04
C LEU A 60 17.89 -4.47 16.00
N LYS A 61 18.60 -5.55 16.36
CA LYS A 61 20.07 -5.56 16.39
C LYS A 61 20.67 -5.80 15.02
N ALA A 62 20.08 -6.73 14.28
CA ALA A 62 20.47 -7.08 12.92
C ALA A 62 19.35 -7.90 12.27
N VAL A 63 19.30 -7.88 10.95
CA VAL A 63 18.52 -8.80 10.12
C VAL A 63 19.55 -9.62 9.34
N ASP A 64 19.65 -10.90 9.64
CA ASP A 64 20.53 -11.81 8.89
C ASP A 64 19.73 -12.39 7.72
N SER A 65 20.09 -11.96 6.52
CA SER A 65 19.46 -12.38 5.25
C SER A 65 20.28 -13.44 4.49
N SER A 66 21.44 -13.86 5.01
CA SER A 66 22.40 -14.72 4.29
C SER A 66 21.75 -16.01 3.79
N ARG A 67 21.04 -16.72 4.67
CA ARG A 67 20.39 -17.98 4.31
C ARG A 67 19.25 -17.81 3.30
N ALA A 68 18.55 -16.68 3.34
CA ALA A 68 17.49 -16.41 2.37
C ALA A 68 18.08 -16.13 0.98
N LEU A 69 19.20 -15.41 0.92
CA LEU A 69 19.88 -15.10 -0.35
C LEU A 69 20.56 -16.32 -0.99
N GLU A 70 20.83 -17.39 -0.22
CA GLU A 70 21.36 -18.65 -0.73
C GLU A 70 20.27 -19.59 -1.31
N MET A 71 18.98 -19.25 -1.13
CA MET A 71 17.87 -20.08 -1.62
C MET A 71 17.64 -19.85 -3.11
N ASP A 72 17.43 -20.93 -3.84
CA ASP A 72 17.06 -20.88 -5.25
C ASP A 72 15.75 -20.09 -5.44
N GLY A 73 15.70 -19.22 -6.45
CA GLY A 73 14.55 -18.39 -6.76
C GLY A 73 14.41 -17.13 -5.90
N VAL A 74 15.28 -16.88 -4.94
CA VAL A 74 15.33 -15.62 -4.20
C VAL A 74 16.20 -14.61 -4.93
N HIS A 75 15.62 -13.48 -5.30
CA HIS A 75 16.27 -12.39 -6.03
C HIS A 75 16.86 -11.32 -5.11
N GLY A 76 16.32 -11.17 -3.91
CA GLY A 76 16.82 -10.18 -2.97
C GLY A 76 16.07 -10.14 -1.65
N VAL A 77 16.69 -9.46 -0.69
CA VAL A 77 16.09 -9.16 0.61
C VAL A 77 16.28 -7.67 0.87
N LEU A 78 15.22 -6.97 1.21
CA LEU A 78 15.24 -5.57 1.62
C LEU A 78 15.05 -5.49 3.13
N THR A 79 15.86 -4.68 3.78
CA THR A 79 15.83 -4.43 5.22
C THR A 79 15.55 -2.95 5.50
N GLY A 80 15.33 -2.58 6.76
CA GLY A 80 15.19 -1.19 7.16
C GLY A 80 16.43 -0.33 6.83
N GLU A 81 17.64 -0.91 6.87
CA GLU A 81 18.86 -0.19 6.50
C GLU A 81 18.92 0.15 5.01
N ASP A 82 18.43 -0.75 4.15
CA ASP A 82 18.35 -0.49 2.71
C ASP A 82 17.35 0.63 2.44
N VAL A 83 16.18 0.58 3.08
CA VAL A 83 15.14 1.60 2.94
C VAL A 83 15.62 2.98 3.38
N ARG A 84 16.38 3.07 4.48
CA ARG A 84 16.94 4.33 5.00
C ARG A 84 17.81 5.08 3.98
N GLN A 85 18.42 4.36 3.03
CA GLN A 85 19.30 4.97 2.04
C GLN A 85 18.55 5.75 0.94
N TRP A 86 17.29 5.42 0.67
CA TRP A 86 16.54 5.96 -0.47
C TRP A 86 15.09 6.36 -0.18
N ALA A 87 14.63 6.18 1.05
CA ALA A 87 13.31 6.64 1.49
C ALA A 87 13.42 7.56 2.71
N LEU A 88 12.41 8.37 2.92
CA LEU A 88 12.24 9.17 4.13
C LEU A 88 11.17 8.52 5.02
N PRO A 89 11.25 8.72 6.36
CA PRO A 89 10.21 8.25 7.25
C PRO A 89 8.89 8.97 6.97
N PHE A 90 7.79 8.28 7.20
CA PHE A 90 6.46 8.86 7.13
C PHE A 90 6.28 9.92 8.22
N PRO A 91 5.85 11.14 7.87
CA PRO A 91 5.50 12.14 8.86
C PRO A 91 4.21 11.70 9.58
N VAL A 92 4.32 11.35 10.84
CA VAL A 92 3.15 11.03 11.68
C VAL A 92 2.72 12.32 12.38
N GLY A 93 1.49 12.77 12.11
CA GLY A 93 0.92 14.01 12.62
C GLY A 93 0.52 13.94 14.11
N VAL A 94 1.44 13.51 14.99
CA VAL A 94 1.28 13.48 16.43
C VAL A 94 2.10 14.58 17.10
N ARG A 95 1.75 14.98 18.33
CA ARG A 95 2.43 16.06 19.07
C ARG A 95 3.93 15.81 19.31
N GLN A 96 4.34 14.55 19.36
CA GLN A 96 5.76 14.19 19.39
C GLN A 96 6.14 13.60 18.04
N PRO A 97 7.21 14.09 17.41
CA PRO A 97 7.68 13.55 16.14
C PRO A 97 8.07 12.08 16.33
N MET A 98 7.38 11.20 15.62
CA MET A 98 7.66 9.79 15.58
C MET A 98 8.02 9.43 14.15
N GLU A 99 9.22 8.89 13.97
CA GLU A 99 9.63 8.35 12.69
C GLU A 99 8.94 7.00 12.46
N HIS A 100 8.19 6.90 11.40
CA HIS A 100 7.57 5.65 10.95
C HIS A 100 8.13 5.29 9.58
N TRP A 101 8.86 4.18 9.54
CA TRP A 101 9.46 3.63 8.32
C TRP A 101 8.57 2.52 7.75
N CYS A 102 8.62 2.28 6.44
CA CYS A 102 7.90 1.16 5.83
C CYS A 102 8.48 -0.21 6.26
N LEU A 103 9.76 -0.27 6.62
CA LEU A 103 10.41 -1.38 7.32
C LEU A 103 11.07 -0.86 8.59
N ALA A 104 11.03 -1.63 9.67
CA ALA A 104 11.65 -1.25 10.93
C ALA A 104 13.17 -1.10 10.78
N VAL A 105 13.72 0.03 11.26
CA VAL A 105 15.14 0.35 11.14
C VAL A 105 15.91 -0.02 12.41
N ASP A 106 15.60 0.62 13.54
CA ASP A 106 16.33 0.49 14.80
C ASP A 106 15.57 -0.31 15.85
N LYS A 107 14.26 -0.33 15.76
CA LYS A 107 13.38 -1.02 16.69
C LYS A 107 12.02 -1.33 16.05
N VAL A 108 11.38 -2.36 16.56
CA VAL A 108 9.97 -2.65 16.31
C VAL A 108 9.13 -2.05 17.43
N ARG A 109 7.94 -1.56 17.08
CA ARG A 109 7.05 -0.80 17.96
C ARG A 109 5.72 -1.50 18.24
N TYR A 110 5.38 -2.50 17.42
CA TYR A 110 4.15 -3.29 17.56
C TYR A 110 4.33 -4.68 16.96
N VAL A 111 3.50 -5.63 17.40
CA VAL A 111 3.45 -6.98 16.81
C VAL A 111 2.95 -6.86 15.37
N GLY A 112 3.65 -7.49 14.45
CA GLY A 112 3.32 -7.44 13.03
C GLY A 112 3.99 -6.29 12.25
N GLU A 113 4.82 -5.45 12.90
CA GLU A 113 5.58 -4.43 12.19
C GLU A 113 6.50 -5.08 11.15
N PRO A 114 6.49 -4.60 9.88
CA PRO A 114 7.38 -5.12 8.84
C PRO A 114 8.85 -4.90 9.19
N VAL A 115 9.67 -5.94 9.07
CA VAL A 115 11.11 -5.91 9.40
C VAL A 115 11.97 -6.10 8.16
N ALA A 116 11.56 -6.99 7.27
CA ALA A 116 12.24 -7.25 6.02
C ALA A 116 11.24 -7.68 4.94
N VAL A 117 11.65 -7.59 3.69
CA VAL A 117 10.91 -8.11 2.54
C VAL A 117 11.83 -9.03 1.76
N VAL A 118 11.39 -10.26 1.52
CA VAL A 118 12.06 -11.22 0.65
C VAL A 118 11.39 -11.17 -0.72
N ILE A 119 12.16 -11.06 -1.77
CA ILE A 119 11.70 -11.00 -3.17
C ILE A 119 12.11 -12.29 -3.84
N ALA A 120 11.13 -13.06 -4.34
CA ALA A 120 11.35 -14.39 -4.91
C ALA A 120 10.40 -14.69 -6.08
N GLU A 121 10.66 -15.77 -6.79
CA GLU A 121 9.85 -16.21 -7.93
C GLU A 121 8.51 -16.84 -7.52
N ASN A 122 8.41 -17.37 -6.30
CA ASN A 122 7.22 -18.03 -5.75
C ASN A 122 7.14 -17.87 -4.22
#